data_79a7939b22161f01731b31fdd3091a29
#
_entry.id   79a7939b22161f01731b31fdd3091a29
#
_cell.length_a   1.000
_cell.length_b   1.000
_cell.length_c   1.000
_cell.angle_alpha   90.00
_cell.angle_beta   90.00
_cell.angle_gamma   90.00
#
_symmetry.space_group_name_H-M   'P 1'
#
loop_
_entity.id
_entity.type
_entity.pdbx_description
1 polymer ?
#
loop_
_entity_poly.entity_id
_entity_poly.type
_entity_poly.pdbx_seq_one_letter_code
_entity_poly.pdbx_strand_id
1 'polypeptide(L)'
;MNNNPGDRRGARSRGLRALVLAALLVGSSFNGMTYGADASVVVPTEPAYDAVPQGIPTAEDIATMLNLRFHIGLHDALKIGEAVLQAARRDTISPILLLAVIAVESNFDRFAVSVAGARGLMQILPSQHRDIVLRASDLTDAGTNVSIGSSILRDYIEASDGDVHDALLRYSGGARDYPRRVADRVSVIKTAFPVQPRIPASAAAAQFQ
;
A
#
# COMPACT_ATOMS: atom_id res chain seq x y z
N MET A 1 -61.79 -12.58 8.31
CA MET A 1 -61.58 -11.63 9.42
C MET A 1 -60.09 -11.40 9.49
N ASN A 2 -59.61 -10.38 8.78
CA ASN A 2 -59.24 -9.06 9.29
C ASN A 2 -58.06 -9.19 10.28
N ASN A 3 -56.91 -8.58 10.14
CA ASN A 3 -56.49 -7.27 9.65
C ASN A 3 -54.95 -7.21 9.41
N ASN A 4 -54.53 -6.62 8.32
CA ASN A 4 -53.34 -5.80 8.15
C ASN A 4 -53.73 -4.36 8.64
N PRO A 5 -52.88 -3.38 8.88
CA PRO A 5 -51.55 -3.07 8.34
C PRO A 5 -50.62 -2.35 9.34
N GLY A 6 -49.39 -2.08 8.93
CA GLY A 6 -48.46 -1.19 9.65
C GLY A 6 -47.23 -0.80 8.84
N ASP A 7 -47.48 -0.06 7.77
CA ASP A 7 -46.54 0.84 7.10
C ASP A 7 -45.82 1.77 8.10
N ARG A 8 -44.49 1.79 8.12
CA ARG A 8 -43.71 2.97 8.55
C ARG A 8 -42.56 3.26 7.63
N ARG A 9 -42.82 4.15 6.73
CA ARG A 9 -41.90 4.98 5.96
C ARG A 9 -40.95 5.73 6.89
N GLY A 10 -39.74 5.92 6.40
CA GLY A 10 -39.09 7.24 6.46
C GLY A 10 -37.95 7.37 7.41
N ALA A 11 -36.76 7.52 6.85
CA ALA A 11 -35.99 8.74 7.09
C ALA A 11 -34.80 8.80 6.12
N ARG A 12 -34.99 9.52 5.04
CA ARG A 12 -33.89 10.11 4.27
C ARG A 12 -33.31 11.25 5.09
N SER A 13 -32.08 11.17 5.55
CA SER A 13 -31.35 12.36 5.98
C SER A 13 -30.42 12.84 4.88
N ARG A 14 -30.87 13.86 4.19
CA ARG A 14 -30.07 14.78 3.39
C ARG A 14 -29.38 15.74 4.36
N GLY A 15 -28.08 15.75 4.46
CA GLY A 15 -27.29 16.75 5.18
C GLY A 15 -26.20 17.23 4.25
N LEU A 16 -26.42 18.26 3.68
CA LEU A 16 -26.08 19.67 3.78
C LEU A 16 -24.63 19.95 3.36
N ARG A 17 -24.52 20.42 2.11
CA ARG A 17 -23.34 21.08 1.54
C ARG A 17 -23.15 22.42 2.27
N ALA A 18 -21.97 22.66 2.81
CA ALA A 18 -21.52 23.99 3.18
C ALA A 18 -20.39 24.42 2.25
N LEU A 19 -20.72 25.28 1.33
CA LEU A 19 -19.83 26.14 0.57
C LEU A 19 -19.41 27.28 1.50
N VAL A 20 -18.12 27.51 1.67
CA VAL A 20 -17.61 28.80 2.15
C VAL A 20 -16.61 29.32 1.13
N LEU A 21 -17.12 30.26 0.33
CA LEU A 21 -16.33 31.22 -0.43
C LEU A 21 -15.93 32.35 0.52
N ALA A 22 -14.68 32.69 0.59
CA ALA A 22 -14.22 33.99 1.07
C ALA A 22 -13.10 34.50 0.17
N ALA A 23 -13.50 35.39 -0.74
CA ALA A 23 -12.58 36.26 -1.45
C ALA A 23 -12.33 37.51 -0.58
N LEU A 24 -11.09 37.93 -0.44
CA LEU A 24 -10.73 39.29 -0.02
C LEU A 24 -9.53 39.76 -0.80
N LEU A 25 -9.81 40.68 -1.70
CA LEU A 25 -8.89 41.60 -2.37
C LEU A 25 -8.61 42.79 -1.45
N VAL A 26 -7.38 43.12 -1.25
CA VAL A 26 -6.83 44.50 -0.97
C VAL A 26 -5.32 44.39 -1.19
N GLY A 27 -4.59 45.14 -1.97
CA GLY A 27 -4.67 46.50 -2.38
C GLY A 27 -3.22 46.92 -2.57
N SER A 28 -2.96 47.55 -3.65
CA SER A 28 -1.70 48.09 -4.17
C SER A 28 -0.88 48.91 -3.17
N SER A 29 0.45 48.78 -3.25
CA SER A 29 1.32 49.95 -3.18
C SER A 29 2.65 49.65 -3.89
N PHE A 30 2.82 50.32 -5.00
CA PHE A 30 4.07 50.51 -5.74
C PHE A 30 4.94 51.46 -4.94
N ASN A 31 6.16 51.06 -4.66
CA ASN A 31 7.24 52.07 -4.46
C ASN A 31 8.55 51.50 -5.02
N GLY A 32 9.02 52.16 -6.06
CA GLY A 32 10.27 51.85 -6.71
C GLY A 32 11.46 52.32 -5.91
N MET A 33 12.57 51.62 -6.03
CA MET A 33 13.91 52.28 -6.05
C MET A 33 15.01 51.29 -6.47
N THR A 34 15.65 51.65 -7.55
CA THR A 34 17.08 51.66 -7.91
C THR A 34 17.85 50.35 -8.05
N TYR A 35 18.39 50.25 -9.25
CA TYR A 35 19.42 49.38 -9.78
C TYR A 35 20.66 49.25 -8.89
N GLY A 36 21.02 47.99 -8.61
CA GLY A 36 22.35 47.58 -8.25
C GLY A 36 22.65 46.28 -8.99
N ALA A 37 23.55 46.34 -9.94
CA ALA A 37 24.03 45.21 -10.72
C ALA A 37 24.90 44.31 -9.83
N ASP A 38 24.46 43.12 -9.57
CA ASP A 38 25.32 41.93 -9.51
C ASP A 38 24.41 40.69 -9.68
N ALA A 39 24.19 40.32 -10.92
CA ALA A 39 23.39 39.16 -11.24
C ALA A 39 24.30 37.94 -11.26
N SER A 40 24.54 37.36 -10.10
CA SER A 40 24.84 35.93 -10.01
C SER A 40 23.56 35.21 -10.40
N VAL A 41 23.52 34.70 -11.64
CA VAL A 41 22.48 33.82 -12.11
C VAL A 41 22.53 32.55 -11.25
N VAL A 42 21.72 32.53 -10.18
CA VAL A 42 21.37 31.29 -9.50
C VAL A 42 20.49 30.55 -10.48
N VAL A 43 21.09 29.62 -11.23
CA VAL A 43 20.36 28.61 -11.98
C VAL A 43 19.52 27.89 -10.91
N PRO A 44 18.16 27.86 -11.03
CA PRO A 44 17.37 27.03 -10.15
C PRO A 44 17.82 25.59 -10.40
N THR A 45 18.53 25.03 -9.44
CA THR A 45 18.74 23.57 -9.41
C THR A 45 17.37 22.98 -9.44
N GLU A 46 17.03 22.24 -10.49
CA GLU A 46 15.80 21.44 -10.55
C GLU A 46 15.63 20.71 -9.22
N PRO A 47 14.41 20.71 -8.63
CA PRO A 47 14.19 19.91 -7.46
C PRO A 47 14.54 18.48 -7.84
N ALA A 48 15.53 17.91 -7.16
CA ALA A 48 15.95 16.53 -7.32
C ALA A 48 14.72 15.64 -7.07
N TYR A 49 14.06 15.23 -8.15
CA TYR A 49 12.84 14.41 -8.13
C TYR A 49 13.14 12.96 -7.73
N ASP A 50 14.40 12.64 -7.42
CA ASP A 50 14.91 11.30 -7.14
C ASP A 50 15.19 11.02 -5.66
N ALA A 51 14.62 11.77 -4.73
CA ALA A 51 14.64 11.35 -3.34
C ALA A 51 13.47 10.38 -3.08
N VAL A 52 13.59 9.14 -3.58
CA VAL A 52 12.81 8.01 -3.04
C VAL A 52 13.04 8.02 -1.52
N PRO A 53 12.00 8.05 -0.67
CA PRO A 53 12.18 7.99 0.76
C PRO A 53 13.01 6.75 1.09
N GLN A 54 14.22 6.93 1.59
CA GLN A 54 15.12 5.83 1.94
C GLN A 54 14.45 5.01 3.04
N GLY A 55 14.06 3.78 2.72
CA GLY A 55 13.37 2.88 3.64
C GLY A 55 12.26 2.01 3.00
N ILE A 56 11.79 2.36 1.79
CA ILE A 56 10.86 1.49 1.04
C ILE A 56 11.70 0.73 0.01
N PRO A 57 11.66 -0.64 0.01
CA PRO A 57 12.39 -1.42 -0.98
C PRO A 57 11.88 -1.13 -2.40
N THR A 58 12.74 -1.21 -3.40
CA THR A 58 12.35 -1.18 -4.82
C THR A 58 11.77 -2.54 -5.25
N ALA A 59 11.19 -2.60 -6.45
CA ALA A 59 10.70 -3.86 -7.00
C ALA A 59 11.84 -4.85 -7.24
N GLU A 60 13.01 -4.36 -7.63
CA GLU A 60 14.24 -5.12 -7.83
C GLU A 60 14.81 -5.66 -6.52
N ASP A 61 14.76 -4.86 -5.44
CA ASP A 61 15.17 -5.31 -4.10
C ASP A 61 14.27 -6.47 -3.63
N ILE A 62 12.95 -6.32 -3.82
CA ILE A 62 11.98 -7.37 -3.51
C ILE A 62 12.24 -8.59 -4.37
N ALA A 63 12.44 -8.44 -5.67
CA ALA A 63 12.71 -9.55 -6.58
C ALA A 63 13.98 -10.31 -6.20
N THR A 64 15.04 -9.59 -5.84
CA THR A 64 16.30 -10.18 -5.36
C THR A 64 16.09 -10.98 -4.09
N MET A 65 15.38 -10.42 -3.12
CA MET A 65 15.04 -11.11 -1.87
C MET A 65 14.20 -12.36 -2.12
N LEU A 66 13.16 -12.28 -2.98
CA LEU A 66 12.31 -13.42 -3.31
C LEU A 66 13.09 -14.53 -4.02
N ASN A 67 13.98 -14.18 -4.94
CA ASN A 67 14.83 -15.14 -5.63
C ASN A 67 15.79 -15.85 -4.67
N LEU A 68 16.49 -15.09 -3.82
CA LEU A 68 17.51 -15.65 -2.92
C LEU A 68 16.92 -16.46 -1.76
N ARG A 69 15.77 -16.06 -1.20
CA ARG A 69 15.21 -16.67 0.01
C ARG A 69 14.06 -17.64 -0.23
N PHE A 70 13.33 -17.44 -1.31
CA PHE A 70 12.13 -18.23 -1.63
C PHE A 70 12.27 -18.99 -2.95
N HIS A 71 13.40 -18.84 -3.66
CA HIS A 71 13.70 -19.50 -4.93
C HIS A 71 12.67 -19.21 -6.04
N ILE A 72 12.07 -18.03 -5.99
CA ILE A 72 11.15 -17.56 -7.04
C ILE A 72 11.96 -17.09 -8.24
N GLY A 73 11.57 -17.49 -9.46
CA GLY A 73 12.22 -17.04 -10.69
C GLY A 73 12.17 -15.51 -10.80
N LEU A 74 13.28 -14.86 -11.24
CA LEU A 74 13.41 -13.39 -11.23
C LEU A 74 12.27 -12.67 -11.95
N HIS A 75 11.77 -13.23 -13.04
CA HIS A 75 10.65 -12.63 -13.79
C HIS A 75 9.35 -12.57 -12.94
N ASP A 76 8.99 -13.66 -12.28
CA ASP A 76 7.80 -13.70 -11.42
C ASP A 76 8.04 -12.90 -10.12
N ALA A 77 9.27 -12.95 -9.59
CA ALA A 77 9.65 -12.16 -8.43
C ALA A 77 9.53 -10.65 -8.67
N LEU A 78 9.93 -10.16 -9.84
CA LEU A 78 9.78 -8.75 -10.22
C LEU A 78 8.30 -8.36 -10.34
N LYS A 79 7.48 -9.18 -10.99
CA LYS A 79 6.03 -8.94 -11.08
C LYS A 79 5.36 -8.90 -9.70
N ILE A 80 5.78 -9.76 -8.78
CA ILE A 80 5.29 -9.75 -7.40
C ILE A 80 5.72 -8.46 -6.70
N GLY A 81 6.98 -8.04 -6.85
CA GLY A 81 7.50 -6.80 -6.28
C GLY A 81 6.73 -5.57 -6.75
N GLU A 82 6.51 -5.44 -8.06
CA GLU A 82 5.73 -4.36 -8.67
C GLU A 82 4.29 -4.34 -8.14
N ALA A 83 3.62 -5.52 -8.12
CA ALA A 83 2.25 -5.66 -7.62
C ALA A 83 2.13 -5.25 -6.15
N VAL A 84 3.06 -5.69 -5.30
CA VAL A 84 3.10 -5.36 -3.87
C VAL A 84 3.30 -3.85 -3.67
N LEU A 85 4.24 -3.22 -4.38
CA LEU A 85 4.48 -1.79 -4.24
C LEU A 85 3.31 -0.94 -4.74
N GLN A 86 2.66 -1.36 -5.83
CA GLN A 86 1.47 -0.69 -6.33
C GLN A 86 0.31 -0.78 -5.32
N ALA A 87 0.03 -1.97 -4.80
CA ALA A 87 -1.00 -2.20 -3.80
C ALA A 87 -0.71 -1.46 -2.49
N ALA A 88 0.54 -1.50 -2.00
CA ALA A 88 0.97 -0.79 -0.80
C ALA A 88 0.69 0.71 -0.86
N ARG A 89 0.99 1.34 -2.01
CA ARG A 89 0.70 2.78 -2.23
C ARG A 89 -0.80 3.05 -2.31
N ARG A 90 -1.55 2.24 -3.06
CA ARG A 90 -2.99 2.44 -3.26
C ARG A 90 -3.78 2.29 -1.96
N ASP A 91 -3.47 1.26 -1.17
CA ASP A 91 -4.23 0.86 0.01
C ASP A 91 -3.61 1.40 1.31
N THR A 92 -2.51 2.14 1.23
CA THR A 92 -1.77 2.69 2.39
C THR A 92 -1.36 1.60 3.40
N ILE A 93 -0.96 0.44 2.87
CA ILE A 93 -0.48 -0.71 3.66
C ILE A 93 1.04 -0.83 3.49
N SER A 94 1.75 -1.20 4.57
CA SER A 94 3.19 -1.46 4.48
C SER A 94 3.50 -2.57 3.45
N PRO A 95 4.42 -2.35 2.50
CA PRO A 95 4.83 -3.40 1.56
C PRO A 95 5.42 -4.61 2.29
N ILE A 96 6.09 -4.42 3.41
CA ILE A 96 6.62 -5.51 4.25
C ILE A 96 5.49 -6.35 4.84
N LEU A 97 4.37 -5.71 5.23
CA LEU A 97 3.19 -6.44 5.73
C LEU A 97 2.56 -7.28 4.61
N LEU A 98 2.39 -6.72 3.41
CA LEU A 98 1.85 -7.47 2.25
C LEU A 98 2.75 -8.66 1.88
N LEU A 99 4.06 -8.47 1.83
CA LEU A 99 5.03 -9.56 1.59
C LEU A 99 4.92 -10.64 2.67
N ALA A 100 4.73 -10.26 3.93
CA ALA A 100 4.60 -11.21 5.03
C ALA A 100 3.30 -12.03 4.94
N VAL A 101 2.19 -11.39 4.58
CA VAL A 101 0.91 -12.07 4.31
C VAL A 101 1.08 -13.06 3.16
N ILE A 102 1.62 -12.65 2.01
CA ILE A 102 1.88 -13.53 0.87
C ILE A 102 2.76 -14.73 1.26
N ALA A 103 3.80 -14.49 2.07
CA ALA A 103 4.68 -15.55 2.55
C ALA A 103 3.95 -16.58 3.43
N VAL A 104 2.97 -16.15 4.23
CA VAL A 104 2.15 -17.04 5.07
C VAL A 104 1.11 -17.78 4.26
N GLU A 105 0.49 -17.12 3.28
CA GLU A 105 -0.61 -17.65 2.47
C GLU A 105 -0.16 -18.70 1.46
N SER A 106 0.86 -18.39 0.67
CA SER A 106 1.25 -19.19 -0.48
C SER A 106 2.75 -19.49 -0.56
N ASN A 107 3.55 -18.92 0.34
CA ASN A 107 5.01 -18.91 0.18
C ASN A 107 5.46 -18.37 -1.20
N PHE A 108 4.73 -17.36 -1.71
CA PHE A 108 4.90 -16.74 -3.03
C PHE A 108 4.56 -17.63 -4.23
N ASP A 109 3.86 -18.76 -4.03
CA ASP A 109 3.35 -19.57 -5.13
C ASP A 109 2.05 -18.95 -5.68
N ARG A 110 2.14 -18.33 -6.87
CA ARG A 110 1.00 -17.72 -7.55
C ARG A 110 -0.04 -18.73 -8.05
N PHE A 111 0.32 -20.00 -8.15
CA PHE A 111 -0.56 -21.09 -8.56
C PHE A 111 -1.15 -21.86 -7.39
N ALA A 112 -0.84 -21.48 -6.15
CA ALA A 112 -1.34 -22.15 -4.96
C ALA A 112 -2.87 -22.22 -4.95
N VAL A 113 -3.39 -23.41 -4.66
CA VAL A 113 -4.83 -23.65 -4.46
C VAL A 113 -5.02 -24.45 -3.18
N SER A 114 -5.79 -23.91 -2.23
CA SER A 114 -6.09 -24.59 -0.98
C SER A 114 -7.24 -25.60 -1.14
N VAL A 115 -7.40 -26.50 -0.16
CA VAL A 115 -8.51 -27.45 -0.09
C VAL A 115 -9.87 -26.72 -0.08
N ALA A 116 -9.95 -25.53 0.52
CA ALA A 116 -11.16 -24.70 0.53
C ALA A 116 -11.39 -23.93 -0.80
N GLY A 117 -10.47 -24.03 -1.76
CA GLY A 117 -10.54 -23.34 -3.05
C GLY A 117 -10.01 -21.93 -3.04
N ALA A 118 -9.27 -21.51 -2.01
CA ALA A 118 -8.54 -20.25 -2.02
C ALA A 118 -7.40 -20.29 -3.06
N ARG A 119 -7.10 -19.15 -3.72
CA ARG A 119 -6.22 -19.12 -4.90
C ARG A 119 -5.19 -18.02 -4.87
N GLY A 120 -3.99 -18.36 -5.35
CA GLY A 120 -2.90 -17.46 -5.68
C GLY A 120 -2.15 -16.91 -4.48
N LEU A 121 -1.39 -15.84 -4.71
CA LEU A 121 -0.42 -15.28 -3.76
C LEU A 121 -1.01 -14.96 -2.38
N MET A 122 -2.18 -14.34 -2.34
CA MET A 122 -2.87 -13.92 -1.11
C MET A 122 -4.06 -14.82 -0.75
N GLN A 123 -4.15 -16.02 -1.36
CA GLN A 123 -5.15 -17.05 -1.08
C GLN A 123 -6.59 -16.51 -1.04
N ILE A 124 -7.00 -15.82 -2.10
CA ILE A 124 -8.34 -15.27 -2.23
C ILE A 124 -9.35 -16.41 -2.36
N LEU A 125 -10.39 -16.38 -1.52
CA LEU A 125 -11.46 -17.39 -1.54
C LEU A 125 -12.65 -16.90 -2.39
N PRO A 126 -12.84 -17.40 -3.63
CA PRO A 126 -13.87 -16.89 -4.54
C PRO A 126 -15.29 -16.97 -4.00
N SER A 127 -15.58 -17.95 -3.15
CA SER A 127 -16.91 -18.13 -2.54
C SER A 127 -17.29 -17.00 -1.57
N GLN A 128 -16.31 -16.35 -0.93
CA GLN A 128 -16.53 -15.25 0.00
C GLN A 128 -16.45 -13.86 -0.68
N HIS A 129 -15.78 -13.76 -1.82
CA HIS A 129 -15.51 -12.49 -2.51
C HIS A 129 -16.03 -12.51 -3.96
N ARG A 130 -17.25 -13.06 -4.16
CA ARG A 130 -17.84 -13.28 -5.49
C ARG A 130 -17.85 -12.05 -6.37
N ASP A 131 -18.29 -10.91 -5.84
CA ASP A 131 -18.46 -9.69 -6.61
C ASP A 131 -17.13 -9.11 -7.10
N ILE A 132 -16.07 -9.33 -6.32
CA ILE A 132 -14.71 -8.86 -6.66
C ILE A 132 -14.10 -9.84 -7.67
N VAL A 133 -14.23 -11.14 -7.41
CA VAL A 133 -13.61 -12.19 -8.24
C VAL A 133 -14.28 -12.32 -9.61
N LEU A 134 -15.59 -12.06 -9.72
CA LEU A 134 -16.29 -12.06 -11.01
C LEU A 134 -15.76 -10.99 -11.99
N ARG A 135 -15.11 -9.94 -11.47
CA ARG A 135 -14.47 -8.90 -12.26
C ARG A 135 -13.01 -9.20 -12.58
N ALA A 136 -12.44 -10.20 -11.93
CA ALA A 136 -11.05 -10.60 -12.11
C ALA A 136 -10.96 -11.66 -13.21
N SER A 137 -10.10 -11.43 -14.19
CA SER A 137 -9.88 -12.36 -15.29
C SER A 137 -9.06 -13.60 -14.87
N ASP A 138 -8.09 -13.41 -13.96
CA ASP A 138 -7.16 -14.47 -13.54
C ASP A 138 -6.60 -14.19 -12.14
N LEU A 139 -6.84 -15.10 -11.20
CA LEU A 139 -6.27 -15.04 -9.85
C LEU A 139 -4.84 -15.59 -9.76
N THR A 140 -4.29 -16.14 -10.83
CA THR A 140 -2.88 -16.54 -10.90
C THR A 140 -1.98 -15.38 -11.35
N ASP A 141 -2.57 -14.29 -11.87
CA ASP A 141 -1.85 -13.06 -12.17
C ASP A 141 -1.49 -12.32 -10.88
N ALA A 142 -0.19 -11.99 -10.72
CA ALA A 142 0.31 -11.37 -9.49
C ALA A 142 -0.34 -10.01 -9.22
N GLY A 143 -0.50 -9.17 -10.24
CA GLY A 143 -1.11 -7.85 -10.12
C GLY A 143 -2.56 -7.95 -9.66
N THR A 144 -3.34 -8.81 -10.31
CA THR A 144 -4.75 -9.05 -9.99
C THR A 144 -4.92 -9.60 -8.56
N ASN A 145 -4.17 -10.64 -8.22
CA ASN A 145 -4.29 -11.32 -6.93
C ASN A 145 -3.90 -10.40 -5.76
N VAL A 146 -2.73 -9.75 -5.84
CA VAL A 146 -2.25 -8.84 -4.81
C VAL A 146 -3.16 -7.61 -4.70
N SER A 147 -3.66 -7.08 -5.82
CA SER A 147 -4.61 -5.97 -5.82
C SER A 147 -5.90 -6.30 -5.06
N ILE A 148 -6.48 -7.47 -5.29
CA ILE A 148 -7.71 -7.91 -4.61
C ILE A 148 -7.42 -8.20 -3.14
N GLY A 149 -6.39 -9.00 -2.84
CA GLY A 149 -6.08 -9.41 -1.49
C GLY A 149 -5.70 -8.25 -0.58
N SER A 150 -4.97 -7.25 -1.10
CA SER A 150 -4.63 -6.04 -0.33
C SER A 150 -5.86 -5.17 -0.05
N SER A 151 -6.81 -5.04 -1.00
CA SER A 151 -8.06 -4.33 -0.76
C SER A 151 -8.90 -5.01 0.32
N ILE A 152 -9.00 -6.34 0.31
CA ILE A 152 -9.67 -7.11 1.36
C ILE A 152 -9.00 -6.87 2.72
N LEU A 153 -7.67 -6.90 2.77
CA LEU A 153 -6.93 -6.65 4.01
C LEU A 153 -7.14 -5.21 4.51
N ARG A 154 -7.12 -4.21 3.61
CA ARG A 154 -7.43 -2.84 3.95
C ARG A 154 -8.81 -2.71 4.57
N ASP A 155 -9.84 -3.30 3.94
CA ASP A 155 -11.22 -3.24 4.44
C ASP A 155 -11.32 -3.85 5.85
N TYR A 156 -10.57 -4.92 6.16
CA TYR A 156 -10.48 -5.46 7.51
C TYR A 156 -9.72 -4.55 8.48
N ILE A 157 -8.65 -3.87 8.03
CA ILE A 157 -7.93 -2.89 8.87
C ILE A 157 -8.85 -1.72 9.23
N GLU A 158 -9.60 -1.19 8.27
CA GLU A 158 -10.58 -0.13 8.49
C GLU A 158 -11.71 -0.59 9.44
N ALA A 159 -12.25 -1.80 9.23
CA ALA A 159 -13.28 -2.39 10.09
C ALA A 159 -12.80 -2.77 11.50
N SER A 160 -11.50 -2.71 11.75
CA SER A 160 -10.85 -2.96 13.05
C SER A 160 -10.23 -1.68 13.63
N ASP A 161 -10.69 -0.49 13.21
CA ASP A 161 -10.21 0.81 13.69
C ASP A 161 -8.68 0.97 13.59
N GLY A 162 -8.06 0.36 12.60
CA GLY A 162 -6.62 0.36 12.37
C GLY A 162 -5.84 -0.73 13.11
N ASP A 163 -6.50 -1.58 13.90
CA ASP A 163 -5.85 -2.70 14.58
C ASP A 163 -5.50 -3.81 13.56
N VAL A 164 -4.21 -3.89 13.23
CA VAL A 164 -3.68 -4.87 12.28
C VAL A 164 -3.80 -6.31 12.81
N HIS A 165 -3.69 -6.52 14.12
CA HIS A 165 -3.83 -7.86 14.70
C HIS A 165 -5.25 -8.40 14.49
N ASP A 166 -6.27 -7.61 14.81
CA ASP A 166 -7.67 -7.98 14.62
C ASP A 166 -8.03 -8.12 13.14
N ALA A 167 -7.49 -7.24 12.28
CA ALA A 167 -7.65 -7.35 10.84
C ALA A 167 -7.10 -8.69 10.29
N LEU A 168 -5.92 -9.12 10.75
CA LEU A 168 -5.31 -10.39 10.37
C LEU A 168 -6.10 -11.59 10.89
N LEU A 169 -6.69 -11.51 12.08
CA LEU A 169 -7.62 -12.54 12.56
C LEU A 169 -8.82 -12.68 11.63
N ARG A 170 -9.43 -11.57 11.21
CA ARG A 170 -10.55 -11.56 10.25
C ARG A 170 -10.14 -12.10 8.89
N TYR A 171 -8.99 -11.66 8.39
CA TYR A 171 -8.44 -12.09 7.10
C TYR A 171 -8.29 -13.62 7.01
N SER A 172 -7.82 -14.23 8.09
CA SER A 172 -7.60 -15.68 8.18
C SER A 172 -8.85 -16.50 8.52
N GLY A 173 -10.02 -15.87 8.66
CA GLY A 173 -11.23 -16.54 9.14
C GLY A 173 -11.19 -16.93 10.62
N GLY A 174 -10.40 -16.23 11.45
CA GLY A 174 -10.33 -16.41 12.90
C GLY A 174 -9.22 -17.36 13.39
N ALA A 175 -8.25 -17.68 12.56
CA ALA A 175 -7.10 -18.49 12.97
C ALA A 175 -6.20 -17.74 13.97
N ARG A 176 -6.23 -18.15 15.24
CA ARG A 176 -5.59 -17.41 16.36
C ARG A 176 -4.08 -17.27 16.26
N ASP A 177 -3.40 -18.18 15.58
CA ASP A 177 -1.95 -18.16 15.39
C ASP A 177 -1.51 -17.34 14.17
N TYR A 178 -2.46 -16.96 13.31
CA TYR A 178 -2.17 -16.28 12.05
C TYR A 178 -1.45 -14.93 12.21
N PRO A 179 -1.90 -14.00 13.09
CA PRO A 179 -1.20 -12.72 13.30
C PRO A 179 0.25 -12.92 13.76
N ARG A 180 0.51 -13.91 14.61
CA ARG A 180 1.87 -14.25 15.05
C ARG A 180 2.72 -14.76 13.88
N ARG A 181 2.19 -15.67 13.06
CA ARG A 181 2.89 -16.16 11.86
C ARG A 181 3.25 -15.02 10.91
N VAL A 182 2.34 -14.06 10.69
CA VAL A 182 2.60 -12.87 9.88
C VAL A 182 3.69 -12.01 10.53
N ALA A 183 3.63 -11.76 11.84
CA ALA A 183 4.65 -10.99 12.56
C ALA A 183 6.04 -11.63 12.47
N ASP A 184 6.12 -12.96 12.58
CA ASP A 184 7.38 -13.71 12.39
C ASP A 184 7.94 -13.49 10.97
N ARG A 185 7.08 -13.51 9.93
CA ARG A 185 7.49 -13.23 8.54
C ARG A 185 7.91 -11.78 8.34
N VAL A 186 7.20 -10.81 8.94
CA VAL A 186 7.61 -9.39 8.94
C VAL A 186 9.03 -9.25 9.46
N SER A 187 9.34 -9.89 10.59
CA SER A 187 10.66 -9.83 11.20
C SER A 187 11.76 -10.38 10.27
N VAL A 188 11.50 -11.53 9.64
CA VAL A 188 12.44 -12.16 8.69
C VAL A 188 12.62 -11.29 7.44
N ILE A 189 11.54 -10.76 6.87
CA ILE A 189 11.59 -9.96 5.64
C ILE A 189 12.30 -8.63 5.88
N LYS A 190 12.07 -7.96 7.01
CA LYS A 190 12.76 -6.71 7.38
C LYS A 190 14.28 -6.84 7.37
N THR A 191 14.84 -8.00 7.74
CA THR A 191 16.29 -8.20 7.71
C THR A 191 16.89 -8.20 6.31
N ALA A 192 16.07 -8.39 5.27
CA ALA A 192 16.53 -8.32 3.89
C ALA A 192 16.65 -6.88 3.37
N PHE A 193 16.02 -5.92 4.03
CA PHE A 193 16.01 -4.52 3.65
C PHE A 193 16.56 -3.65 4.80
N PRO A 194 17.87 -3.73 5.09
CA PRO A 194 18.47 -2.95 6.16
C PRO A 194 18.31 -1.45 5.85
N VAL A 195 17.84 -0.70 6.85
CA VAL A 195 17.81 0.77 6.77
C VAL A 195 19.26 1.24 6.67
N GLN A 196 19.67 1.76 5.53
CA GLN A 196 20.97 2.39 5.37
C GLN A 196 21.00 3.63 6.25
N PRO A 197 22.00 3.77 7.15
CA PRO A 197 22.18 5.04 7.88
C PRO A 197 22.41 6.16 6.87
N ARG A 198 21.66 7.25 7.00
CA ARG A 198 21.92 8.45 6.18
C ARG A 198 23.36 8.92 6.42
N ILE A 199 24.20 8.80 5.43
CA ILE A 199 25.45 9.54 5.39
C ILE A 199 25.05 10.98 5.06
N PRO A 200 25.21 11.96 5.98
CA PRO A 200 24.88 13.35 5.67
C PRO A 200 25.70 13.79 4.46
N ALA A 201 25.07 14.50 3.53
CA ALA A 201 25.73 14.96 2.28
C ALA A 201 27.03 15.74 2.53
N SER A 202 27.18 16.34 3.71
CA SER A 202 28.41 17.01 4.15
C SER A 202 29.61 16.07 4.33
N ALA A 203 29.38 14.77 4.61
CA ALA A 203 30.46 13.82 4.80
C ALA A 203 31.01 13.27 3.45
N ALA A 204 30.17 13.27 2.41
CA ALA A 204 30.59 12.85 1.06
C ALA A 204 31.50 13.88 0.38
N ALA A 205 31.31 15.18 0.67
CA ALA A 205 32.12 16.24 0.10
C ALA A 205 33.54 16.30 0.70
N ALA A 206 33.79 15.73 1.86
CA ALA A 206 35.10 15.78 2.54
C ALA A 206 36.10 14.74 2.02
N GLN A 207 35.68 13.79 1.16
CA GLN A 207 36.58 12.72 0.66
C GLN A 207 37.21 13.04 -0.72
N PHE A 208 36.93 14.21 -1.29
CA PHE A 208 37.45 14.61 -2.60
C PHE A 208 38.34 15.89 -2.53
N GLN A 209 38.94 16.20 -1.36
CA GLN A 209 39.98 17.26 -1.24
C GLN A 209 41.34 16.68 -0.98
#